data_0688689aea54f6e5fc2808731d346c2e
#
_entry.id   0688689aea54f6e5fc2808731d346c2e
#
_cell.length_a   1.000
_cell.length_b   1.000
_cell.length_c   1.000
_cell.angle_alpha   90.00
_cell.angle_beta   90.00
_cell.angle_gamma   90.00
#
_symmetry.space_group_name_H-M   'P 1'
#
loop_
_entity.id
_entity.type
_entity.pdbx_description
1 polymer ?
#
loop_
_entity_poly.entity_id
_entity_poly.type
_entity_poly.pdbx_seq_one_letter_code
_entity_poly.pdbx_strand_id
1 'polypeptide(L)'
;GRTGTHYWGFETQGVIPDIVTMAKGIGNGAPLAAVVTTPKIAAVMAQKVHFNTFGGNPVVSAIGKAVLEVIDQEKTQANCLELGNYILAGLNQLKAKHKIVGDVRGRGLMLGIEFVKDRATKEPNKEGCAQAVENARELGLLLGKGGLWGQTIRFAPPMNITKADADFLLAVLDEAIGAVPA
;
A
#
# COMPACT_ATOMS: atom_id res chain seq x y z
N GLY A 1 8.24 -6.60 -1.61
CA GLY A 1 8.89 -6.12 -0.37
C GLY A 1 7.98 -5.40 0.60
N ARG A 2 6.99 -4.62 0.12
CA ARG A 2 6.12 -3.74 0.94
C ARG A 2 5.31 -4.46 2.03
N THR A 3 4.95 -5.73 1.84
CA THR A 3 4.24 -6.54 2.84
C THR A 3 5.11 -6.90 4.05
N GLY A 4 6.42 -6.77 3.93
CA GLY A 4 7.40 -6.96 4.99
C GLY A 4 7.72 -8.43 5.31
N THR A 5 6.72 -9.29 5.35
CA THR A 5 6.90 -10.71 5.70
C THR A 5 7.46 -11.56 4.57
N HIS A 6 7.17 -11.19 3.31
CA HIS A 6 7.59 -11.91 2.11
C HIS A 6 7.94 -10.92 1.01
N TYR A 7 8.72 -11.36 0.03
CA TYR A 7 9.13 -10.51 -1.08
C TYR A 7 7.95 -10.21 -2.02
N TRP A 8 7.18 -11.25 -2.35
CA TRP A 8 5.99 -11.16 -3.21
C TRP A 8 4.69 -11.30 -2.43
N GLY A 9 3.67 -10.56 -2.82
CA GLY A 9 2.38 -10.55 -2.13
C GLY A 9 1.70 -11.92 -2.06
N PHE A 10 1.81 -12.73 -3.11
CA PHE A 10 1.19 -14.06 -3.16
C PHE A 10 1.81 -15.05 -2.16
N GLU A 11 3.08 -14.91 -1.81
CA GLU A 11 3.76 -15.78 -0.85
C GLU A 11 3.10 -15.73 0.54
N THR A 12 2.46 -14.60 0.88
CA THR A 12 1.74 -14.46 2.16
C THR A 12 0.53 -15.38 2.28
N GLN A 13 0.09 -15.99 1.18
CA GLN A 13 -1.02 -16.95 1.12
C GLN A 13 -0.56 -18.40 0.99
N GLY A 14 0.76 -18.65 0.91
CA GLY A 14 1.32 -19.98 0.75
C GLY A 14 1.00 -20.63 -0.61
N VAL A 15 0.75 -19.82 -1.64
CA VAL A 15 0.42 -20.27 -3.00
C VAL A 15 1.58 -20.03 -3.94
N ILE A 16 1.72 -20.90 -4.95
CA ILE A 16 2.64 -20.72 -6.08
C ILE A 16 1.78 -20.50 -7.32
N PRO A 17 1.67 -19.25 -7.81
CA PRO A 17 0.83 -18.96 -8.98
C PRO A 17 1.51 -19.38 -10.29
N ASP A 18 0.71 -19.75 -11.29
CA ASP A 18 1.20 -20.04 -12.64
C ASP A 18 1.57 -18.76 -13.40
N ILE A 19 0.91 -17.66 -13.10
CA ILE A 19 1.14 -16.35 -13.74
C ILE A 19 1.17 -15.26 -12.66
N VAL A 20 2.21 -14.44 -12.66
CA VAL A 20 2.34 -13.26 -11.80
C VAL A 20 2.44 -12.01 -12.67
N THR A 21 1.60 -11.02 -12.38
CA THR A 21 1.67 -9.70 -13.00
C THR A 21 2.19 -8.68 -12.01
N MET A 22 3.09 -7.83 -12.46
CA MET A 22 3.72 -6.79 -11.64
C MET A 22 3.74 -5.47 -12.41
N ALA A 23 3.53 -4.36 -11.71
CA ALA A 23 3.59 -3.03 -12.29
C ALA A 23 3.90 -1.97 -11.22
N LYS A 24 3.89 -0.70 -11.61
CA LYS A 24 3.98 0.47 -10.71
C LYS A 24 5.24 0.44 -9.84
N GLY A 25 5.14 -0.05 -8.61
CA GLY A 25 6.25 -0.08 -7.66
C GLY A 25 7.52 -0.79 -8.15
N ILE A 26 7.41 -1.74 -9.08
CA ILE A 26 8.58 -2.41 -9.65
C ILE A 26 9.49 -1.45 -10.43
N GLY A 27 8.90 -0.38 -10.98
CA GLY A 27 9.66 0.66 -11.69
C GLY A 27 9.99 1.89 -10.82
N ASN A 28 9.46 1.96 -9.59
CA ASN A 28 9.64 3.09 -8.67
C ASN A 28 9.46 4.47 -9.35
N GLY A 29 8.39 4.61 -10.14
CA GLY A 29 8.08 5.82 -10.91
C GLY A 29 8.37 5.69 -12.41
N ALA A 30 9.25 4.80 -12.85
CA ALA A 30 9.42 4.49 -14.27
C ALA A 30 8.28 3.59 -14.77
N PRO A 31 7.86 3.73 -16.05
CA PRO A 31 6.77 2.94 -16.63
C PRO A 31 7.21 1.50 -16.92
N LEU A 32 7.28 0.68 -15.87
CA LEU A 32 7.67 -0.71 -15.93
C LEU A 32 6.53 -1.63 -15.46
N ALA A 33 6.30 -2.69 -16.22
CA ALA A 33 5.46 -3.81 -15.85
C ALA A 33 6.13 -5.11 -16.28
N ALA A 34 5.79 -6.21 -15.62
CA ALA A 34 6.29 -7.53 -15.96
C ALA A 34 5.21 -8.58 -15.78
N VAL A 35 5.27 -9.61 -16.60
CA VAL A 35 4.53 -10.87 -16.45
C VAL A 35 5.55 -11.99 -16.33
N VAL A 36 5.47 -12.74 -15.24
CA VAL A 36 6.30 -13.92 -14.99
C VAL A 36 5.40 -15.14 -15.01
N THR A 37 5.82 -16.17 -15.71
CA THR A 37 5.02 -17.40 -15.86
C THR A 37 5.92 -18.62 -16.09
N THR A 38 5.31 -19.81 -16.09
CA THR A 38 6.03 -21.06 -16.37
C THR A 38 6.45 -21.14 -17.85
N PRO A 39 7.54 -21.86 -18.17
CA PRO A 39 7.97 -22.05 -19.57
C PRO A 39 6.87 -22.62 -20.47
N LYS A 40 6.03 -23.50 -19.94
CA LYS A 40 4.90 -24.10 -20.68
C LYS A 40 3.89 -23.05 -21.13
N ILE A 41 3.54 -22.10 -20.29
CA ILE A 41 2.61 -21.01 -20.61
C ILE A 41 3.30 -19.99 -21.54
N ALA A 42 4.56 -19.65 -21.26
CA ALA A 42 5.33 -18.73 -22.10
C ALA A 42 5.46 -19.20 -23.54
N ALA A 43 5.62 -20.51 -23.78
CA ALA A 43 5.70 -21.10 -25.13
C ALA A 43 4.44 -20.85 -25.97
N VAL A 44 3.27 -20.72 -25.37
CA VAL A 44 2.03 -20.35 -26.06
C VAL A 44 2.08 -18.94 -26.62
N MET A 45 2.64 -18.00 -25.84
CA MET A 45 2.80 -16.61 -26.27
C MET A 45 3.81 -16.47 -27.43
N ALA A 46 4.85 -17.31 -27.47
CA ALA A 46 5.84 -17.32 -28.55
C ALA A 46 5.22 -17.66 -29.91
N GLN A 47 4.04 -18.31 -29.93
CA GLN A 47 3.30 -18.65 -31.13
C GLN A 47 2.27 -17.60 -31.55
N LYS A 48 2.15 -16.52 -30.80
CA LYS A 48 1.18 -15.44 -31.03
C LYS A 48 1.88 -14.16 -31.45
N VAL A 49 1.20 -13.37 -32.27
CA VAL A 49 1.67 -12.02 -32.56
C VAL A 49 1.51 -11.19 -31.29
N HIS A 50 2.63 -10.78 -30.72
CA HIS A 50 2.68 -9.90 -29.57
C HIS A 50 3.68 -8.79 -29.85
N PHE A 51 3.23 -7.56 -29.79
CA PHE A 51 4.06 -6.40 -30.03
C PHE A 51 3.83 -5.33 -28.94
N ASN A 52 4.91 -4.81 -28.39
CA ASN A 52 4.91 -3.69 -27.47
C ASN A 52 6.13 -2.81 -27.77
N THR A 53 5.86 -1.58 -28.27
CA THR A 53 6.92 -0.65 -28.71
C THR A 53 7.96 -0.39 -27.63
N PHE A 54 7.55 -0.24 -26.38
CA PHE A 54 8.44 0.09 -25.25
C PHE A 54 8.80 -1.13 -24.38
N GLY A 55 8.21 -2.30 -24.66
CA GLY A 55 8.46 -3.52 -23.90
C GLY A 55 9.91 -3.94 -23.96
N GLY A 56 10.51 -4.24 -22.80
CA GLY A 56 11.89 -4.69 -22.70
C GLY A 56 12.95 -3.65 -23.02
N ASN A 57 12.60 -2.35 -23.06
CA ASN A 57 13.62 -1.33 -23.33
C ASN A 57 14.71 -1.32 -22.23
N PRO A 58 15.99 -1.13 -22.61
CA PRO A 58 17.11 -1.33 -21.69
C PRO A 58 17.14 -0.33 -20.54
N VAL A 59 16.67 0.90 -20.74
CA VAL A 59 16.72 1.95 -19.71
C VAL A 59 15.78 1.59 -18.56
N VAL A 60 14.51 1.32 -18.87
CA VAL A 60 13.52 1.00 -17.84
C VAL A 60 13.79 -0.36 -17.19
N SER A 61 14.33 -1.32 -17.96
CA SER A 61 14.76 -2.62 -17.41
C SER A 61 15.92 -2.46 -16.42
N ALA A 62 16.89 -1.59 -16.70
CA ALA A 62 17.98 -1.27 -15.77
C ALA A 62 17.44 -0.59 -14.49
N ILE A 63 16.48 0.32 -14.62
CA ILE A 63 15.82 0.94 -13.45
C ILE A 63 15.13 -0.13 -12.60
N GLY A 64 14.36 -1.04 -13.21
CA GLY A 64 13.70 -2.12 -12.47
C GLY A 64 14.68 -3.04 -11.75
N LYS A 65 15.81 -3.37 -12.38
CA LYS A 65 16.89 -4.14 -11.75
C LYS A 65 17.43 -3.39 -10.52
N ALA A 66 17.74 -2.11 -10.66
CA ALA A 66 18.24 -1.28 -9.57
C ALA A 66 17.25 -1.20 -8.40
N VAL A 67 15.94 -1.10 -8.68
CA VAL A 67 14.89 -1.12 -7.64
C VAL A 67 14.94 -2.40 -6.81
N LEU A 68 15.09 -3.57 -7.45
CA LEU A 68 15.20 -4.83 -6.73
C LEU A 68 16.48 -4.91 -5.90
N GLU A 69 17.60 -4.48 -6.46
CA GLU A 69 18.90 -4.43 -5.76
C GLU A 69 18.85 -3.52 -4.53
N VAL A 70 18.24 -2.34 -4.62
CA VAL A 70 18.07 -1.40 -3.50
C VAL A 70 17.18 -2.00 -2.39
N ILE A 71 16.10 -2.68 -2.75
CA ILE A 71 15.24 -3.36 -1.76
C ILE A 71 16.07 -4.33 -0.90
N ASP A 72 16.98 -5.09 -1.54
CA ASP A 72 17.82 -6.07 -0.86
C ASP A 72 18.95 -5.40 -0.06
N GLN A 73 19.64 -4.43 -0.66
CA GLN A 73 20.79 -3.75 -0.05
C GLN A 73 20.39 -2.89 1.16
N GLU A 74 19.32 -2.13 1.04
CA GLU A 74 18.83 -1.25 2.11
C GLU A 74 17.90 -1.97 3.10
N LYS A 75 17.61 -3.25 2.88
CA LYS A 75 16.71 -4.08 3.72
C LYS A 75 15.34 -3.42 3.94
N THR A 76 14.84 -2.73 2.93
CA THR A 76 13.58 -1.97 3.02
C THR A 76 12.39 -2.87 3.35
N GLN A 77 12.45 -4.17 3.00
CA GLN A 77 11.43 -5.15 3.39
C GLN A 77 11.34 -5.31 4.91
N ALA A 78 12.46 -5.39 5.61
CA ALA A 78 12.49 -5.49 7.07
C ALA A 78 11.92 -4.22 7.71
N ASN A 79 12.27 -3.05 7.20
CA ASN A 79 11.70 -1.76 7.61
C ASN A 79 10.18 -1.72 7.42
N CYS A 80 9.68 -2.24 6.30
CA CYS A 80 8.24 -2.34 6.05
C CYS A 80 7.52 -3.21 7.09
N LEU A 81 8.15 -4.30 7.54
CA LEU A 81 7.58 -5.17 8.57
C LEU A 81 7.53 -4.46 9.93
N GLU A 82 8.65 -3.91 10.34
CA GLU A 82 8.80 -3.25 11.64
C GLU A 82 7.87 -2.04 11.77
N LEU A 83 8.01 -1.07 10.86
CA LEU A 83 7.20 0.15 10.91
C LEU A 83 5.74 -0.09 10.51
N GLY A 84 5.48 -1.08 9.66
CA GLY A 84 4.11 -1.49 9.37
C GLY A 84 3.37 -2.01 10.59
N ASN A 85 4.01 -2.86 11.40
CA ASN A 85 3.45 -3.35 12.65
C ASN A 85 3.29 -2.23 13.68
N TYR A 86 4.28 -1.33 13.78
CA TYR A 86 4.22 -0.17 14.65
C TYR A 86 3.02 0.75 14.30
N ILE A 87 2.88 1.12 13.03
CA ILE A 87 1.77 1.94 12.56
C ILE A 87 0.44 1.23 12.78
N LEU A 88 0.34 -0.07 12.46
CA LEU A 88 -0.89 -0.85 12.63
C LEU A 88 -1.34 -0.88 14.10
N ALA A 89 -0.40 -1.00 15.04
CA ALA A 89 -0.70 -0.93 16.45
C ALA A 89 -1.24 0.46 16.86
N GLY A 90 -0.62 1.54 16.40
CA GLY A 90 -1.09 2.91 16.60
C GLY A 90 -2.46 3.16 16.00
N LEU A 91 -2.71 2.70 14.77
CA LEU A 91 -4.01 2.81 14.12
C LEU A 91 -5.12 2.07 14.88
N ASN A 92 -4.82 0.93 15.51
CA ASN A 92 -5.77 0.23 16.38
C ASN A 92 -6.09 1.02 17.66
N GLN A 93 -5.13 1.79 18.20
CA GLN A 93 -5.40 2.72 19.29
C GLN A 93 -6.34 3.84 18.84
N LEU A 94 -6.14 4.40 17.65
CA LEU A 94 -7.04 5.39 17.06
C LEU A 94 -8.45 4.81 16.84
N LYS A 95 -8.55 3.56 16.38
CA LYS A 95 -9.85 2.84 16.29
C LYS A 95 -10.53 2.74 17.66
N ALA A 96 -9.80 2.48 18.73
CA ALA A 96 -10.37 2.43 20.06
C ALA A 96 -10.89 3.81 20.52
N LYS A 97 -10.17 4.88 20.20
CA LYS A 97 -10.47 6.27 20.57
C LYS A 97 -11.61 6.88 19.74
N HIS A 98 -11.61 6.68 18.43
CA HIS A 98 -12.53 7.34 17.50
C HIS A 98 -13.61 6.39 16.98
N LYS A 99 -14.87 6.62 17.36
CA LYS A 99 -16.03 5.75 17.00
C LYS A 99 -16.25 5.64 15.49
N ILE A 100 -15.91 6.69 14.72
CA ILE A 100 -16.07 6.71 13.26
C ILE A 100 -15.09 5.79 12.54
N VAL A 101 -14.05 5.27 13.22
CA VAL A 101 -13.14 4.26 12.67
C VAL A 101 -13.75 2.88 12.89
N GLY A 102 -14.26 2.29 11.83
CA GLY A 102 -14.91 0.97 11.84
C GLY A 102 -13.91 -0.18 11.81
N ASP A 103 -12.88 -0.07 10.96
CA ASP A 103 -11.87 -1.12 10.82
C ASP A 103 -10.48 -0.56 10.52
N VAL A 104 -9.47 -1.31 10.95
CA VAL A 104 -8.05 -1.08 10.65
C VAL A 104 -7.44 -2.39 10.22
N ARG A 105 -6.80 -2.42 9.05
CA ARG A 105 -6.25 -3.64 8.47
C ARG A 105 -5.04 -3.38 7.58
N GLY A 106 -4.28 -4.43 7.31
CA GLY A 106 -3.16 -4.41 6.38
C GLY A 106 -2.00 -5.29 6.76
N ARG A 107 -0.92 -5.20 5.98
CA ARG A 107 0.35 -5.91 6.19
C ARG A 107 1.52 -5.02 5.79
N GLY A 108 2.54 -4.96 6.62
CA GLY A 108 3.69 -4.09 6.38
C GLY A 108 3.22 -2.66 6.13
N LEU A 109 3.80 -1.99 5.15
CA LEU A 109 3.42 -0.63 4.74
C LEU A 109 2.30 -0.62 3.67
N MET A 110 1.33 -1.51 3.81
CA MET A 110 0.10 -1.51 3.02
C MET A 110 -1.07 -1.62 3.98
N LEU A 111 -1.54 -0.48 4.47
CA LEU A 111 -2.50 -0.37 5.56
C LEU A 111 -3.74 0.42 5.12
N GLY A 112 -4.83 0.24 5.84
CA GLY A 112 -6.06 0.97 5.61
C GLY A 112 -6.87 1.20 6.88
N ILE A 113 -7.52 2.37 6.93
CA ILE A 113 -8.53 2.72 7.93
C ILE A 113 -9.87 2.87 7.21
N GLU A 114 -10.89 2.19 7.68
CA GLU A 114 -12.24 2.29 7.17
C GLU A 114 -13.12 3.10 8.10
N PHE A 115 -13.83 4.07 7.52
CA PHE A 115 -14.72 4.97 8.22
C PHE A 115 -16.17 4.48 8.10
N VAL A 116 -16.86 4.45 9.23
CA VAL A 116 -18.27 4.05 9.33
C VAL A 116 -19.05 5.08 10.11
N LYS A 117 -20.34 5.22 9.82
CA LYS A 117 -21.28 6.02 10.63
C LYS A 117 -21.61 5.30 11.93
N ASP A 118 -21.78 3.97 11.83
CA ASP A 118 -22.05 3.11 12.96
C ASP A 118 -21.34 1.76 12.80
N ARG A 119 -20.71 1.27 13.88
CA ARG A 119 -19.92 0.03 13.85
C ARG A 119 -20.76 -1.24 13.77
N ALA A 120 -22.02 -1.21 14.22
CA ALA A 120 -22.89 -2.37 14.19
C ALA A 120 -23.46 -2.58 12.78
N THR A 121 -23.94 -1.51 12.16
CA THR A 121 -24.47 -1.54 10.79
C THR A 121 -23.39 -1.54 9.73
N LYS A 122 -22.19 -1.05 10.06
CA LYS A 122 -21.06 -0.84 9.14
C LYS A 122 -21.38 0.12 7.98
N GLU A 123 -22.36 1.01 8.17
CA GLU A 123 -22.73 2.01 7.16
C GLU A 123 -21.50 2.87 6.80
N PRO A 124 -21.13 2.97 5.51
CA PRO A 124 -19.95 3.75 5.09
C PRO A 124 -20.07 5.23 5.44
N ASN A 125 -19.02 5.80 6.03
CA ASN A 125 -18.90 7.24 6.30
C ASN A 125 -17.95 7.90 5.30
N LYS A 126 -18.47 8.14 4.09
CA LYS A 126 -17.70 8.78 3.01
C LYS A 126 -17.33 10.23 3.34
N GLU A 127 -18.26 10.96 3.91
CA GLU A 127 -18.11 12.37 4.27
C GLU A 127 -17.08 12.53 5.39
N GLY A 128 -17.19 11.73 6.44
CA GLY A 128 -16.21 11.73 7.54
C GLY A 128 -14.79 11.33 7.09
N CYS A 129 -14.70 10.36 6.18
CA CYS A 129 -13.42 10.00 5.57
C CYS A 129 -12.82 11.16 4.75
N ALA A 130 -13.64 11.84 3.95
CA ALA A 130 -13.19 12.98 3.14
C ALA A 130 -12.73 14.13 4.03
N GLN A 131 -13.49 14.45 5.07
CA GLN A 131 -13.13 15.51 6.02
C GLN A 131 -11.83 15.19 6.77
N ALA A 132 -11.64 13.94 7.23
CA ALA A 132 -10.40 13.52 7.87
C ALA A 132 -9.18 13.66 6.95
N VAL A 133 -9.33 13.36 5.66
CA VAL A 133 -8.25 13.54 4.65
C VAL A 133 -7.92 15.02 4.47
N GLU A 134 -8.93 15.92 4.40
CA GLU A 134 -8.68 17.36 4.28
C GLU A 134 -8.04 17.93 5.55
N ASN A 135 -8.52 17.54 6.73
CA ASN A 135 -7.91 17.95 8.00
C ASN A 135 -6.44 17.50 8.06
N ALA A 136 -6.13 16.27 7.65
CA ALA A 136 -4.75 15.77 7.60
C ALA A 136 -3.88 16.57 6.63
N ARG A 137 -4.43 16.97 5.46
CA ARG A 137 -3.74 17.80 4.47
C ARG A 137 -3.36 19.17 5.06
N GLU A 138 -4.26 19.83 5.79
CA GLU A 138 -3.98 21.11 6.46
C GLU A 138 -2.88 20.96 7.53
N LEU A 139 -2.77 19.77 8.15
CA LEU A 139 -1.72 19.43 9.11
C LEU A 139 -0.43 18.92 8.45
N GLY A 140 -0.33 18.95 7.11
CA GLY A 140 0.88 18.60 6.35
C GLY A 140 1.01 17.13 5.98
N LEU A 141 -0.05 16.31 6.13
CA LEU A 141 -0.05 14.90 5.78
C LEU A 141 -0.94 14.63 4.55
N LEU A 142 -0.32 14.23 3.45
CA LEU A 142 -1.04 13.85 2.23
C LEU A 142 -1.46 12.39 2.29
N LEU A 143 -2.75 12.14 2.11
CA LEU A 143 -3.35 10.81 2.21
C LEU A 143 -4.14 10.44 0.94
N GLY A 144 -4.19 9.13 0.67
CA GLY A 144 -4.99 8.57 -0.41
C GLY A 144 -6.32 8.00 0.08
N LYS A 145 -7.41 8.37 -0.60
CA LYS A 145 -8.76 7.84 -0.34
C LYS A 145 -9.10 6.71 -1.30
N GLY A 146 -9.82 5.71 -0.82
CA GLY A 146 -10.25 4.53 -1.58
C GLY A 146 -11.44 3.84 -0.93
N GLY A 147 -11.59 2.55 -1.23
CA GLY A 147 -12.77 1.77 -0.84
C GLY A 147 -13.92 1.94 -1.85
N LEU A 148 -14.86 0.98 -1.84
CA LEU A 148 -15.99 0.96 -2.79
C LEU A 148 -16.84 2.24 -2.71
N TRP A 149 -17.00 2.78 -1.51
CA TRP A 149 -17.80 3.97 -1.23
C TRP A 149 -16.95 5.23 -0.94
N GLY A 150 -15.62 5.15 -1.09
CA GLY A 150 -14.74 6.27 -0.75
C GLY A 150 -14.58 6.51 0.76
N GLN A 151 -14.82 5.48 1.58
CA GLN A 151 -14.81 5.53 3.04
C GLN A 151 -13.49 5.04 3.66
N THR A 152 -12.49 4.72 2.84
CA THR A 152 -11.22 4.14 3.35
C THR A 152 -10.05 5.05 3.05
N ILE A 153 -9.25 5.37 4.05
CA ILE A 153 -7.91 5.93 3.86
C ILE A 153 -6.94 4.77 3.65
N ARG A 154 -6.17 4.82 2.58
CA ARG A 154 -5.12 3.84 2.27
C ARG A 154 -3.75 4.43 2.49
N PHE A 155 -2.95 3.73 3.27
CA PHE A 155 -1.56 4.07 3.54
C PHE A 155 -0.62 3.17 2.74
N ALA A 156 0.23 3.77 1.96
CA ALA A 156 1.31 3.10 1.24
C ALA A 156 2.51 4.06 1.14
N PRO A 157 3.11 4.45 2.28
CA PRO A 157 4.21 5.40 2.31
C PRO A 157 5.46 4.82 1.63
N PRO A 158 6.50 5.61 1.39
CA PRO A 158 7.79 5.09 0.95
C PRO A 158 8.29 3.97 1.86
N MET A 159 8.96 2.96 1.27
CA MET A 159 9.42 1.78 2.04
C MET A 159 10.54 2.08 3.02
N ASN A 160 11.17 3.25 2.91
CA ASN A 160 12.26 3.74 3.74
C ASN A 160 11.83 4.81 4.74
N ILE A 161 10.53 4.92 5.07
CA ILE A 161 10.08 5.82 6.13
C ILE A 161 10.79 5.54 7.43
N THR A 162 10.91 6.56 8.28
CA THR A 162 11.51 6.46 9.61
C THR A 162 10.44 6.29 10.69
N LYS A 163 10.88 5.95 11.90
CA LYS A 163 9.99 5.95 13.07
C LYS A 163 9.40 7.32 13.33
N ALA A 164 10.17 8.40 13.14
CA ALA A 164 9.69 9.77 13.30
C ALA A 164 8.55 10.10 12.31
N ASP A 165 8.65 9.63 11.07
CA ASP A 165 7.57 9.78 10.09
C ASP A 165 6.32 9.01 10.51
N ALA A 166 6.49 7.81 11.08
CA ALA A 166 5.38 7.02 11.60
C ALA A 166 4.71 7.68 12.81
N ASP A 167 5.49 8.27 13.72
CA ASP A 167 4.98 9.02 14.87
C ASP A 167 4.21 10.26 14.41
N PHE A 168 4.74 11.01 13.45
CA PHE A 168 4.06 12.16 12.83
C PHE A 168 2.74 11.75 12.19
N LEU A 169 2.75 10.68 11.38
CA LEU A 169 1.55 10.12 10.74
C LEU A 169 0.46 9.82 11.77
N LEU A 170 0.80 9.13 12.85
CA LEU A 170 -0.16 8.74 13.89
C LEU A 170 -0.72 9.95 14.64
N ALA A 171 0.13 10.92 14.98
CA ALA A 171 -0.28 12.15 15.67
C ALA A 171 -1.23 13.00 14.81
N VAL A 172 -0.88 13.21 13.53
CA VAL A 172 -1.73 13.96 12.60
C VAL A 172 -3.06 13.26 12.37
N LEU A 173 -3.07 11.93 12.24
CA LEU A 173 -4.32 11.17 12.07
C LEU A 173 -5.22 11.27 13.29
N ASP A 174 -4.66 11.22 14.49
CA ASP A 174 -5.44 11.37 15.73
C ASP A 174 -6.17 12.71 15.77
N GLU A 175 -5.46 13.79 15.47
CA GLU A 175 -6.02 15.15 15.41
C GLU A 175 -7.03 15.29 14.26
N ALA A 176 -6.66 14.86 13.06
CA ALA A 176 -7.49 14.99 11.87
C ALA A 176 -8.82 14.23 11.98
N ILE A 177 -8.79 13.01 12.55
CA ILE A 177 -10.00 12.22 12.79
C ILE A 177 -10.83 12.81 13.92
N GLY A 178 -10.17 13.29 14.99
CA GLY A 178 -10.83 13.92 16.13
C GLY A 178 -11.56 15.22 15.78
N ALA A 179 -11.13 15.93 14.75
CA ALA A 179 -11.75 17.14 14.25
C ALA A 179 -12.93 16.90 13.27
N VAL A 180 -13.25 15.64 12.93
CA VAL A 180 -14.43 15.33 12.11
C VAL A 180 -15.69 15.52 12.95
N PRO A 181 -16.68 16.31 12.49
CA PRO A 181 -17.94 16.46 13.20
C PRO A 181 -18.65 15.10 13.42
N ALA A 182 -19.31 14.98 14.58
CA ALA A 182 -20.04 13.78 14.97
C ALA A 182 -21.31 13.55 14.11
#